data_fd7008fc073e659df9dd0815f11f65bd
#
_entry.id   fd7008fc073e659df9dd0815f11f65bd
#
_cell.length_a   1.000
_cell.length_b   1.000
_cell.length_c   1.000
_cell.angle_alpha   90.00
_cell.angle_beta   90.00
_cell.angle_gamma   90.00
#
_symmetry.space_group_name_H-M   'P 1'
#
loop_
_entity.id
_entity.type
_entity.pdbx_description
1 polymer ?
#
loop_
_entity_poly.entity_id
_entity_poly.type
_entity_poly.pdbx_seq_one_letter_code
_entity_poly.pdbx_strand_id
1 'polypeptide(L)'
;MTETTESPEPGDILDEPTGSELPHQRKDRKTVMLLGSGEMSRELALAFQRLGREVVAVDRYANAPAHGVADRSAVVKMNDPEALTALIDRDDPHFVVAESGVIAVDALVAAAERGREVYPTPRSVRMVQDREGMRRLAADELGLPTAPFWFAGSVEELTAVAEHAGFPLVVKPVAGVPREGQSVLLRTDDIEAAWQRAVAAGRVPNNRVLAETVVEADYEITLLTIRTTGPTGPALHFCEPIGHREPDGDLVEAWQPQQMSAAALDAAKSIAARIVNALGGRGLFGVELLVHGDEVYFSDVRTGPHDTGLVTLRSQRLSEFELHARAILGLQVDTIMISPGAVEVTYAGAESAPVDIAPENVNAVLADALAVAESDARLFNRPDETEPRRRLGLALATAPDVTTARDRVRRVTGVLRKLW
;
A
#
# COMPACT_ATOMS: atom_id res chain seq x y z
N MET A 1 8.59 33.14 -70.92
CA MET A 1 8.37 33.59 -69.56
C MET A 1 8.36 32.33 -68.69
N THR A 2 9.52 32.02 -68.17
CA THR A 2 9.79 30.86 -67.32
C THR A 2 9.87 31.37 -65.91
N GLU A 3 8.88 31.01 -65.07
CA GLU A 3 8.94 31.22 -63.61
C GLU A 3 9.78 30.11 -62.97
N THR A 4 10.89 30.53 -62.43
CA THR A 4 11.74 29.70 -61.56
C THR A 4 11.16 29.70 -60.15
N THR A 5 10.71 28.54 -59.69
CA THR A 5 10.39 28.29 -58.29
C THR A 5 11.70 28.06 -57.52
N GLU A 6 12.07 29.00 -56.68
CA GLU A 6 13.13 28.84 -55.67
C GLU A 6 12.65 27.91 -54.55
N SER A 7 13.46 26.89 -54.29
CA SER A 7 13.32 26.03 -53.11
C SER A 7 13.87 26.78 -51.89
N PRO A 8 13.25 26.71 -50.72
CA PRO A 8 13.77 27.34 -49.51
C PRO A 8 15.04 26.62 -49.00
N GLU A 9 16.01 27.44 -48.57
CA GLU A 9 17.27 26.98 -48.00
C GLU A 9 17.08 26.28 -46.66
N PRO A 10 17.93 25.30 -46.30
CA PRO A 10 17.87 24.61 -44.99
C PRO A 10 18.64 25.46 -43.95
N GLY A 11 17.93 26.27 -43.17
CA GLY A 11 18.57 27.11 -42.16
C GLY A 11 17.67 27.91 -41.23
N ASP A 12 16.37 27.89 -41.38
CA ASP A 12 15.50 28.55 -40.42
C ASP A 12 15.36 27.69 -39.16
N ILE A 13 16.23 27.96 -38.18
CA ILE A 13 16.03 27.55 -36.78
C ILE A 13 14.74 28.23 -36.35
N LEU A 14 13.71 27.43 -36.09
CA LEU A 14 12.49 27.92 -35.48
C LEU A 14 12.88 28.62 -34.18
N ASP A 15 12.62 29.92 -34.10
CA ASP A 15 12.75 30.69 -32.88
C ASP A 15 12.12 29.90 -31.72
N GLU A 16 12.91 29.69 -30.67
CA GLU A 16 12.38 29.20 -29.41
C GLU A 16 11.16 30.03 -29.03
N PRO A 17 10.03 29.40 -28.65
CA PRO A 17 8.89 30.18 -28.21
C PRO A 17 9.34 30.94 -26.96
N THR A 18 9.55 32.23 -27.09
CA THR A 18 9.70 33.15 -25.97
C THR A 18 8.53 32.86 -25.03
N GLY A 19 8.89 32.37 -23.84
CA GLY A 19 7.94 31.84 -22.85
C GLY A 19 6.77 32.77 -22.55
N SER A 20 5.72 32.67 -23.33
CA SER A 20 4.40 33.03 -22.88
C SER A 20 3.93 31.93 -21.96
N GLU A 21 4.08 32.11 -20.66
CA GLU A 21 3.45 31.28 -19.65
C GLU A 21 1.97 31.12 -20.02
N LEU A 22 1.55 29.90 -20.32
CA LEU A 22 0.14 29.58 -20.50
C LEU A 22 -0.63 30.05 -19.26
N PRO A 23 -1.79 30.74 -19.39
CA PRO A 23 -2.48 31.43 -18.30
C PRO A 23 -2.92 30.52 -17.12
N HIS A 24 -2.68 29.22 -17.19
CA HIS A 24 -3.04 28.24 -16.17
C HIS A 24 -1.83 27.67 -15.43
N GLN A 25 -0.64 28.24 -15.60
CA GLN A 25 0.58 27.76 -14.96
C GLN A 25 0.77 28.39 -13.57
N ARG A 26 0.60 27.56 -12.56
CA ARG A 26 1.32 27.48 -11.29
C ARG A 26 0.88 28.27 -10.06
N LYS A 27 0.03 29.28 -10.06
CA LYS A 27 -0.28 30.01 -8.82
C LYS A 27 -1.40 29.45 -7.96
N ASP A 28 -2.24 28.54 -8.46
CA ASP A 28 -3.42 27.99 -7.75
C ASP A 28 -3.44 26.46 -7.63
N ARG A 29 -2.36 25.76 -7.94
CA ARG A 29 -2.32 24.32 -7.77
C ARG A 29 -2.16 23.97 -6.29
N LYS A 30 -3.17 23.34 -5.71
CA LYS A 30 -3.03 22.79 -4.37
C LYS A 30 -1.95 21.72 -4.35
N THR A 31 -0.99 21.87 -3.45
CA THR A 31 0.17 20.99 -3.30
C THR A 31 -0.15 19.83 -2.40
N VAL A 32 0.26 18.63 -2.80
CA VAL A 32 0.21 17.39 -2.02
C VAL A 32 1.63 17.00 -1.64
N MET A 33 1.91 16.85 -0.37
CA MET A 33 3.16 16.30 0.13
C MET A 33 2.96 14.83 0.50
N LEU A 34 3.66 13.93 -0.21
CA LEU A 34 3.66 12.49 0.08
C LEU A 34 4.81 12.16 1.01
N LEU A 35 4.51 11.65 2.20
CA LEU A 35 5.48 11.20 3.20
C LEU A 35 5.67 9.68 3.08
N GLY A 36 6.72 9.29 2.39
CA GLY A 36 6.99 7.96 1.87
C GLY A 36 6.95 8.00 0.34
N SER A 37 8.04 7.59 -0.30
CA SER A 37 8.23 7.74 -1.75
C SER A 37 8.58 6.42 -2.44
N GLY A 38 8.05 5.29 -1.91
CA GLY A 38 8.20 3.96 -2.49
C GLY A 38 7.44 3.76 -3.82
N GLU A 39 7.40 2.52 -4.29
CA GLU A 39 6.76 2.14 -5.55
C GLU A 39 5.25 2.43 -5.56
N MET A 40 4.57 2.20 -4.43
CA MET A 40 3.15 2.52 -4.25
C MET A 40 2.92 4.03 -4.32
N SER A 41 3.77 4.80 -3.63
CA SER A 41 3.70 6.26 -3.65
C SER A 41 3.99 6.86 -5.02
N ARG A 42 4.75 6.17 -5.89
CA ARG A 42 4.94 6.57 -7.28
C ARG A 42 3.62 6.53 -8.06
N GLU A 43 2.85 5.45 -7.94
CA GLU A 43 1.53 5.36 -8.59
C GLU A 43 0.55 6.40 -8.00
N LEU A 44 0.61 6.64 -6.70
CA LEU A 44 -0.21 7.65 -6.04
C LEU A 44 0.17 9.08 -6.47
N ALA A 45 1.46 9.39 -6.63
CA ALA A 45 1.93 10.68 -7.16
C ALA A 45 1.35 10.94 -8.55
N LEU A 46 1.40 9.95 -9.45
CA LEU A 46 0.81 10.02 -10.78
C LEU A 46 -0.71 10.23 -10.72
N ALA A 47 -1.41 9.59 -9.78
CA ALA A 47 -2.84 9.77 -9.59
C ALA A 47 -3.20 11.21 -9.19
N PHE A 48 -2.44 11.84 -8.29
CA PHE A 48 -2.63 13.24 -7.91
C PHE A 48 -2.29 14.20 -9.06
N GLN A 49 -1.20 13.96 -9.79
CA GLN A 49 -0.79 14.80 -10.92
C GLN A 49 -1.83 14.77 -12.05
N ARG A 50 -2.45 13.60 -12.36
CA ARG A 50 -3.57 13.49 -13.31
C ARG A 50 -4.77 14.34 -12.90
N LEU A 51 -4.93 14.61 -11.60
CA LEU A 51 -5.97 15.48 -11.05
C LEU A 51 -5.50 16.95 -10.90
N GLY A 52 -4.38 17.30 -11.54
CA GLY A 52 -3.85 18.67 -11.59
C GLY A 52 -3.21 19.13 -10.29
N ARG A 53 -2.76 18.23 -9.40
CA ARG A 53 -2.05 18.59 -8.17
C ARG A 53 -0.56 18.65 -8.40
N GLU A 54 0.11 19.57 -7.70
CA GLU A 54 1.56 19.56 -7.57
C GLU A 54 1.93 18.55 -6.47
N VAL A 55 2.89 17.68 -6.73
CA VAL A 55 3.31 16.65 -5.80
C VAL A 55 4.73 16.87 -5.32
N VAL A 56 4.92 16.91 -4.00
CA VAL A 56 6.22 16.88 -3.32
C VAL A 56 6.41 15.51 -2.71
N ALA A 57 7.34 14.72 -3.24
CA ALA A 57 7.65 13.39 -2.73
C ALA A 57 8.78 13.45 -1.70
N VAL A 58 8.55 12.91 -0.51
CA VAL A 58 9.47 12.97 0.63
C VAL A 58 9.84 11.56 1.08
N ASP A 59 11.14 11.30 1.23
CA ASP A 59 11.63 10.05 1.82
C ASP A 59 12.89 10.27 2.67
N ARG A 60 13.35 9.22 3.36
CA ARG A 60 14.58 9.21 4.15
C ARG A 60 15.85 9.12 3.30
N TYR A 61 15.74 8.75 2.02
CA TYR A 61 16.85 8.58 1.08
C TYR A 61 16.55 9.24 -0.27
N ALA A 62 17.61 9.59 -0.99
CA ALA A 62 17.51 10.21 -2.31
C ALA A 62 17.15 9.16 -3.39
N ASN A 63 16.58 9.63 -4.49
CA ASN A 63 16.19 8.81 -5.64
C ASN A 63 15.18 7.70 -5.33
N ALA A 64 14.34 7.92 -4.30
CA ALA A 64 13.21 7.04 -4.04
C ALA A 64 12.27 6.98 -5.26
N PRO A 65 11.53 5.88 -5.49
CA PRO A 65 10.74 5.67 -6.71
C PRO A 65 9.80 6.82 -7.09
N ALA A 66 9.13 7.44 -6.12
CA ALA A 66 8.25 8.58 -6.38
C ALA A 66 9.00 9.88 -6.68
N HIS A 67 10.29 10.03 -6.27
CA HIS A 67 11.09 11.20 -6.61
C HIS A 67 11.27 11.38 -8.13
N GLY A 68 11.29 10.25 -8.87
CA GLY A 68 11.46 10.26 -10.33
C GLY A 68 10.24 10.75 -11.12
N VAL A 69 9.08 10.92 -10.49
CA VAL A 69 7.82 11.34 -11.14
C VAL A 69 7.19 12.56 -10.50
N ALA A 70 7.52 12.88 -9.26
CA ALA A 70 6.99 14.04 -8.55
C ALA A 70 7.49 15.36 -9.14
N ASP A 71 6.72 16.45 -8.94
CA ASP A 71 7.11 17.81 -9.37
C ASP A 71 8.32 18.32 -8.56
N ARG A 72 8.39 17.95 -7.28
CA ARG A 72 9.53 18.23 -6.39
C ARG A 72 9.78 17.04 -5.47
N SER A 73 11.01 16.94 -4.96
CA SER A 73 11.36 15.91 -3.97
C SER A 73 12.18 16.50 -2.82
N ALA A 74 12.10 15.85 -1.67
CA ALA A 74 12.89 16.20 -0.50
C ALA A 74 13.34 14.94 0.26
N VAL A 75 14.49 15.04 0.93
CA VAL A 75 15.03 13.99 1.79
C VAL A 75 15.03 14.47 3.23
N VAL A 76 14.36 13.74 4.11
CA VAL A 76 14.28 14.04 5.55
C VAL A 76 14.14 12.77 6.37
N LYS A 77 14.64 12.77 7.60
CA LYS A 77 14.34 11.70 8.56
C LYS A 77 12.87 11.83 8.99
N MET A 78 12.00 11.02 8.41
CA MET A 78 10.55 11.10 8.67
C MET A 78 10.13 10.74 10.10
N ASN A 79 10.98 10.08 10.87
CA ASN A 79 10.79 9.80 12.31
C ASN A 79 11.36 10.89 13.22
N ASP A 80 11.94 11.96 12.67
CA ASP A 80 12.39 13.14 13.39
C ASP A 80 11.28 14.20 13.33
N PRO A 81 10.60 14.49 14.46
CA PRO A 81 9.46 15.39 14.48
C PRO A 81 9.82 16.84 14.15
N GLU A 82 11.00 17.31 14.55
CA GLU A 82 11.46 18.68 14.31
C GLU A 82 11.80 18.89 12.83
N ALA A 83 12.60 17.96 12.26
CA ALA A 83 13.01 18.03 10.86
C ALA A 83 11.79 17.91 9.91
N LEU A 84 10.85 17.01 10.22
CA LEU A 84 9.65 16.82 9.41
C LEU A 84 8.70 18.03 9.52
N THR A 85 8.50 18.57 10.72
CA THR A 85 7.70 19.79 10.91
C THR A 85 8.29 20.97 10.15
N ALA A 86 9.61 21.18 10.23
CA ALA A 86 10.29 22.27 9.52
C ALA A 86 10.13 22.14 8.00
N LEU A 87 10.18 20.91 7.47
CA LEU A 87 9.95 20.66 6.03
C LEU A 87 8.51 20.98 5.63
N ILE A 88 7.52 20.52 6.39
CA ILE A 88 6.10 20.78 6.13
C ILE A 88 5.81 22.29 6.20
N ASP A 89 6.38 23.00 7.16
CA ASP A 89 6.17 24.44 7.31
C ASP A 89 6.84 25.24 6.18
N ARG A 90 8.02 24.83 5.74
CA ARG A 90 8.74 25.47 4.64
C ARG A 90 7.99 25.37 3.31
N ASP A 91 7.48 24.17 3.02
CA ASP A 91 6.85 23.87 1.72
C ASP A 91 5.36 24.19 1.69
N ASP A 92 4.75 24.39 2.85
CA ASP A 92 3.35 24.79 3.07
C ASP A 92 2.34 24.03 2.20
N PRO A 93 2.33 22.67 2.23
CA PRO A 93 1.43 21.88 1.41
C PRO A 93 -0.03 22.05 1.88
N HIS A 94 -0.98 21.95 0.96
CA HIS A 94 -2.40 21.90 1.30
C HIS A 94 -2.79 20.55 1.89
N PHE A 95 -2.21 19.47 1.36
CA PHE A 95 -2.45 18.10 1.78
C PHE A 95 -1.14 17.44 2.19
N VAL A 96 -1.14 16.78 3.34
CA VAL A 96 -0.06 15.92 3.80
C VAL A 96 -0.59 14.49 3.78
N VAL A 97 0.02 13.62 2.98
CA VAL A 97 -0.42 12.24 2.80
C VAL A 97 0.68 11.30 3.29
N ALA A 98 0.38 10.53 4.34
CA ALA A 98 1.33 9.66 5.01
C ALA A 98 1.24 8.23 4.45
N GLU A 99 2.25 7.83 3.67
CA GLU A 99 2.36 6.53 3.00
C GLU A 99 3.45 5.62 3.61
N SER A 100 4.02 6.01 4.73
CA SER A 100 5.06 5.24 5.43
C SER A 100 4.62 4.91 6.86
N GLY A 101 4.91 3.67 7.30
CA GLY A 101 4.69 3.25 8.70
C GLY A 101 5.66 3.87 9.71
N VAL A 102 6.67 4.64 9.26
CA VAL A 102 7.71 5.21 10.13
C VAL A 102 7.71 6.73 9.99
N ILE A 103 6.69 7.36 10.56
CA ILE A 103 6.51 8.82 10.53
C ILE A 103 6.35 9.35 11.95
N ALA A 104 6.96 10.49 12.23
CA ALA A 104 6.76 11.24 13.47
C ALA A 104 5.31 11.78 13.51
N VAL A 105 4.45 11.10 14.29
CA VAL A 105 3.02 11.46 14.39
C VAL A 105 2.83 12.88 14.91
N ASP A 106 3.71 13.37 15.78
CA ASP A 106 3.63 14.72 16.34
C ASP A 106 3.80 15.80 15.25
N ALA A 107 4.59 15.56 14.20
CA ALA A 107 4.67 16.45 13.04
C ALA A 107 3.35 16.49 12.26
N LEU A 108 2.64 15.35 12.15
CA LEU A 108 1.32 15.28 11.52
C LEU A 108 0.26 16.02 12.35
N VAL A 109 0.31 15.91 13.68
CA VAL A 109 -0.55 16.66 14.60
C VAL A 109 -0.33 18.16 14.41
N ALA A 110 0.93 18.60 14.46
CA ALA A 110 1.28 20.00 14.28
C ALA A 110 0.82 20.56 12.91
N ALA A 111 0.94 19.75 11.84
CA ALA A 111 0.42 20.13 10.52
C ALA A 111 -1.10 20.32 10.51
N ALA A 112 -1.84 19.39 11.13
CA ALA A 112 -3.30 19.47 11.23
C ALA A 112 -3.77 20.66 12.07
N GLU A 113 -3.10 20.95 13.20
CA GLU A 113 -3.38 22.11 14.05
C GLU A 113 -3.14 23.46 13.33
N ARG A 114 -2.22 23.47 12.36
CA ARG A 114 -1.99 24.64 11.50
C ARG A 114 -2.92 24.72 10.28
N GLY A 115 -3.95 23.87 10.23
CA GLY A 115 -5.02 23.91 9.22
C GLY A 115 -4.70 23.18 7.93
N ARG A 116 -3.63 22.35 7.88
CA ARG A 116 -3.36 21.49 6.73
C ARG A 116 -4.22 20.24 6.79
N GLU A 117 -4.66 19.77 5.62
CA GLU A 117 -5.40 18.51 5.53
C GLU A 117 -4.43 17.33 5.57
N VAL A 118 -4.52 16.50 6.62
CA VAL A 118 -3.61 15.36 6.85
C VAL A 118 -4.35 14.04 6.67
N TYR A 119 -3.82 13.17 5.83
CA TYR A 119 -4.38 11.85 5.52
C TYR A 119 -3.31 10.76 5.53
N PRO A 120 -3.55 9.63 6.21
CA PRO A 120 -4.64 9.41 7.18
C PRO A 120 -4.60 10.44 8.31
N THR A 121 -5.68 10.55 9.09
CA THR A 121 -5.67 11.47 10.24
C THR A 121 -4.54 11.09 11.20
N PRO A 122 -3.92 12.03 11.94
CA PRO A 122 -2.86 11.69 12.91
C PRO A 122 -3.30 10.63 13.92
N ARG A 123 -4.61 10.65 14.32
CA ARG A 123 -5.20 9.62 15.19
C ARG A 123 -5.16 8.24 14.52
N SER A 124 -5.55 8.16 13.25
CA SER A 124 -5.55 6.90 12.50
C SER A 124 -4.13 6.36 12.32
N VAL A 125 -3.15 7.22 12.01
CA VAL A 125 -1.75 6.82 11.90
C VAL A 125 -1.25 6.23 13.22
N ARG A 126 -1.53 6.90 14.35
CA ARG A 126 -1.16 6.39 15.67
C ARG A 126 -1.81 5.05 15.97
N MET A 127 -3.09 4.90 15.63
CA MET A 127 -3.87 3.68 15.90
C MET A 127 -3.34 2.48 15.12
N VAL A 128 -3.01 2.63 13.82
CA VAL A 128 -2.48 1.50 13.02
C VAL A 128 -1.05 1.13 13.36
N GLN A 129 -0.30 2.01 14.05
CA GLN A 129 1.03 1.71 14.56
C GLN A 129 1.00 0.97 15.92
N ASP A 130 -0.15 1.00 16.61
CA ASP A 130 -0.38 0.38 17.92
C ASP A 130 -1.28 -0.85 17.77
N ARG A 131 -0.69 -2.03 17.67
CA ARG A 131 -1.46 -3.28 17.54
C ARG A 131 -2.29 -3.60 18.75
N GLU A 132 -1.84 -3.22 19.96
CA GLU A 132 -2.64 -3.40 21.18
C GLU A 132 -3.88 -2.50 21.13
N GLY A 133 -3.70 -1.22 20.85
CA GLY A 133 -4.80 -0.27 20.71
C GLY A 133 -5.77 -0.67 19.59
N MET A 134 -5.24 -1.10 18.44
CA MET A 134 -6.07 -1.57 17.33
C MET A 134 -6.90 -2.82 17.70
N ARG A 135 -6.27 -3.79 18.36
CA ARG A 135 -6.96 -5.04 18.76
C ARG A 135 -8.04 -4.77 19.79
N ARG A 136 -7.79 -3.88 20.77
CA ARG A 136 -8.79 -3.43 21.75
C ARG A 136 -9.93 -2.65 21.08
N LEU A 137 -9.62 -1.74 20.17
CA LEU A 137 -10.64 -1.04 19.39
C LEU A 137 -11.54 -2.04 18.65
N ALA A 138 -10.96 -3.00 17.95
CA ALA A 138 -11.72 -3.97 17.17
C ALA A 138 -12.60 -4.88 18.06
N ALA A 139 -12.00 -5.51 19.07
CA ALA A 139 -12.70 -6.51 19.89
C ALA A 139 -13.55 -5.88 21.00
N ASP A 140 -12.97 -4.96 21.82
CA ASP A 140 -13.60 -4.49 23.05
C ASP A 140 -14.56 -3.34 22.79
N GLU A 141 -14.19 -2.38 21.92
CA GLU A 141 -15.02 -1.20 21.66
C GLU A 141 -16.05 -1.45 20.55
N LEU A 142 -15.60 -2.05 19.43
CA LEU A 142 -16.45 -2.31 18.28
C LEU A 142 -17.12 -3.69 18.32
N GLY A 143 -16.68 -4.62 19.18
CA GLY A 143 -17.21 -5.99 19.25
C GLY A 143 -17.12 -6.72 17.88
N LEU A 144 -16.03 -6.53 17.14
CA LEU A 144 -15.81 -7.26 15.90
C LEU A 144 -15.35 -8.68 16.21
N PRO A 145 -15.77 -9.69 15.43
CA PRO A 145 -15.15 -11.01 15.48
C PRO A 145 -13.66 -10.90 15.18
N THR A 146 -12.81 -11.40 16.08
CA THR A 146 -11.35 -11.47 15.93
C THR A 146 -10.87 -12.85 16.36
N ALA A 147 -9.65 -13.24 15.95
CA ALA A 147 -8.99 -14.36 16.61
C ALA A 147 -8.91 -14.08 18.11
N PRO A 148 -9.09 -15.08 19.01
CA PRO A 148 -8.78 -14.94 20.42
C PRO A 148 -7.34 -14.47 20.61
N PHE A 149 -7.12 -13.49 21.49
CA PHE A 149 -5.81 -12.86 21.66
C PHE A 149 -5.51 -12.54 23.12
N TRP A 150 -4.24 -12.46 23.43
CA TRP A 150 -3.67 -12.10 24.75
C TRP A 150 -2.45 -11.22 24.57
N PHE A 151 -2.16 -10.41 25.59
CA PHE A 151 -0.91 -9.67 25.68
C PHE A 151 -0.05 -10.24 26.77
N ALA A 152 1.23 -10.45 26.50
CA ALA A 152 2.22 -10.92 27.45
C ALA A 152 3.36 -9.93 27.60
N GLY A 153 3.77 -9.63 28.84
CA GLY A 153 4.86 -8.75 29.19
C GLY A 153 6.15 -9.48 29.59
N SER A 154 6.11 -10.82 29.63
CA SER A 154 7.28 -11.68 29.92
C SER A 154 7.13 -13.05 29.26
N VAL A 155 8.23 -13.83 29.26
CA VAL A 155 8.23 -15.22 28.75
C VAL A 155 7.29 -16.09 29.58
N GLU A 156 7.26 -15.89 30.91
CA GLU A 156 6.39 -16.63 31.83
C GLU A 156 4.91 -16.35 31.54
N GLU A 157 4.53 -15.10 31.27
CA GLU A 157 3.18 -14.73 30.86
C GLU A 157 2.82 -15.35 29.50
N LEU A 158 3.75 -15.33 28.54
CA LEU A 158 3.54 -15.95 27.23
C LEU A 158 3.39 -17.49 27.36
N THR A 159 4.13 -18.09 28.26
CA THR A 159 3.98 -19.53 28.58
C THR A 159 2.62 -19.84 29.17
N ALA A 160 2.16 -19.03 30.13
CA ALA A 160 0.81 -19.18 30.70
C ALA A 160 -0.30 -18.99 29.65
N VAL A 161 -0.12 -18.05 28.70
CA VAL A 161 -1.04 -17.89 27.56
C VAL A 161 -1.04 -19.14 26.69
N ALA A 162 0.13 -19.71 26.38
CA ALA A 162 0.22 -20.91 25.54
C ALA A 162 -0.39 -22.15 26.21
N GLU A 163 -0.23 -22.28 27.54
CA GLU A 163 -0.87 -23.34 28.32
C GLU A 163 -2.41 -23.23 28.34
N HIS A 164 -2.91 -21.98 28.38
CA HIS A 164 -4.33 -21.68 28.39
C HIS A 164 -4.98 -21.85 27.00
N ALA A 165 -4.37 -21.27 25.99
CA ALA A 165 -4.92 -21.18 24.64
C ALA A 165 -4.64 -22.42 23.78
N GLY A 166 -3.56 -23.17 24.10
CA GLY A 166 -3.07 -24.27 23.27
C GLY A 166 -2.26 -23.78 22.07
N PHE A 167 -1.91 -24.71 21.19
CA PHE A 167 -1.17 -24.45 19.95
C PHE A 167 -2.02 -24.80 18.72
N PRO A 168 -1.78 -24.17 17.54
CA PRO A 168 -0.74 -23.16 17.27
C PRO A 168 -1.14 -21.76 17.74
N LEU A 169 -0.12 -20.91 18.05
CA LEU A 169 -0.27 -19.51 18.36
C LEU A 169 0.62 -18.66 17.45
N VAL A 170 0.13 -17.48 17.06
CA VAL A 170 0.94 -16.45 16.40
C VAL A 170 1.38 -15.43 17.43
N VAL A 171 2.69 -15.18 17.55
CA VAL A 171 3.26 -14.15 18.43
C VAL A 171 3.80 -13.01 17.58
N LYS A 172 3.43 -11.78 17.95
CA LYS A 172 3.79 -10.55 17.23
C LYS A 172 4.27 -9.48 18.21
N PRO A 173 5.20 -8.57 17.84
CA PRO A 173 5.46 -7.38 18.62
C PRO A 173 4.22 -6.48 18.65
N VAL A 174 3.94 -5.79 19.76
CA VAL A 174 2.79 -4.85 19.87
C VAL A 174 2.95 -3.60 19.02
N ALA A 175 4.18 -3.24 18.63
CA ALA A 175 4.46 -2.14 17.70
C ALA A 175 5.69 -2.47 16.87
N GLY A 176 5.64 -2.17 15.59
CA GLY A 176 6.74 -2.45 14.66
C GLY A 176 6.26 -2.49 13.21
N VAL A 177 7.15 -2.89 12.32
CA VAL A 177 6.81 -3.12 10.91
C VAL A 177 5.86 -4.33 10.82
N PRO A 178 4.86 -4.31 9.95
CA PRO A 178 4.05 -5.49 9.70
C PRO A 178 4.91 -6.73 9.46
N ARG A 179 4.58 -7.81 10.19
CA ARG A 179 5.20 -9.14 10.09
C ARG A 179 6.66 -9.28 10.56
N GLU A 180 7.39 -8.16 10.78
CA GLU A 180 8.70 -8.20 11.41
C GLU A 180 8.56 -8.70 12.86
N GLY A 181 9.38 -9.68 13.25
CA GLY A 181 9.33 -10.29 14.58
C GLY A 181 8.17 -11.25 14.84
N GLN A 182 7.33 -11.52 13.85
CA GLN A 182 6.25 -12.50 13.98
C GLN A 182 6.79 -13.94 13.98
N SER A 183 6.17 -14.81 14.78
CA SER A 183 6.49 -16.23 14.85
C SER A 183 5.22 -17.04 15.06
N VAL A 184 5.20 -18.28 14.53
CA VAL A 184 4.17 -19.27 14.85
C VAL A 184 4.75 -20.24 15.87
N LEU A 185 4.09 -20.38 17.04
CA LEU A 185 4.40 -21.36 18.05
C LEU A 185 3.63 -22.66 17.76
N LEU A 186 4.33 -23.74 17.61
CA LEU A 186 3.74 -25.07 17.46
C LEU A 186 3.82 -25.91 18.74
N ARG A 187 4.70 -25.52 19.66
CA ARG A 187 4.97 -26.23 20.92
C ARG A 187 5.63 -25.30 21.92
N THR A 188 5.70 -25.75 23.17
CA THR A 188 6.28 -24.97 24.29
C THR A 188 7.75 -24.57 24.05
N ASP A 189 8.55 -25.42 23.43
CA ASP A 189 9.97 -25.14 23.14
C ASP A 189 10.19 -23.94 22.22
N ASP A 190 9.16 -23.51 21.48
CA ASP A 190 9.25 -22.38 20.55
C ASP A 190 9.08 -21.02 21.25
N ILE A 191 8.59 -21.00 22.51
CA ILE A 191 8.14 -19.77 23.20
C ILE A 191 9.28 -18.77 23.39
N GLU A 192 10.40 -19.21 23.97
CA GLU A 192 11.56 -18.33 24.27
C GLU A 192 12.11 -17.68 22.99
N ALA A 193 12.30 -18.48 21.94
CA ALA A 193 12.80 -17.99 20.65
C ALA A 193 11.84 -16.99 19.98
N ALA A 194 10.52 -17.24 20.07
CA ALA A 194 9.51 -16.33 19.53
C ALA A 194 9.42 -15.03 20.32
N TRP A 195 9.49 -15.11 21.66
CA TRP A 195 9.55 -13.93 22.52
C TRP A 195 10.75 -13.04 22.16
N GLN A 196 11.97 -13.62 22.14
CA GLN A 196 13.18 -12.87 21.81
C GLN A 196 13.10 -12.22 20.43
N ARG A 197 12.56 -12.93 19.42
CA ARG A 197 12.38 -12.38 18.07
C ARG A 197 11.38 -11.23 18.05
N ALA A 198 10.25 -11.36 18.74
CA ALA A 198 9.23 -10.32 18.79
C ALA A 198 9.72 -9.06 19.54
N VAL A 199 10.42 -9.22 20.65
CA VAL A 199 10.99 -8.11 21.42
C VAL A 199 12.11 -7.41 20.64
N ALA A 200 12.98 -8.15 19.96
CA ALA A 200 14.06 -7.57 19.15
C ALA A 200 13.55 -6.74 17.96
N ALA A 201 12.42 -7.12 17.38
CA ALA A 201 11.78 -6.39 16.30
C ALA A 201 10.85 -5.26 16.77
N GLY A 202 10.51 -5.23 18.07
CA GLY A 202 9.63 -4.22 18.65
C GLY A 202 10.27 -2.83 18.63
N ARG A 203 9.50 -1.82 18.20
CA ARG A 203 9.98 -0.41 18.09
C ARG A 203 9.66 0.43 19.33
N VAL A 204 9.03 -0.15 20.33
CA VAL A 204 8.73 0.49 21.61
C VAL A 204 9.50 -0.19 22.72
N PRO A 205 9.99 0.56 23.74
CA PRO A 205 10.82 0.01 24.81
C PRO A 205 10.07 -0.88 25.82
N ASN A 206 8.80 -1.16 25.62
CA ASN A 206 8.04 -2.09 26.44
C ASN A 206 8.13 -3.49 25.83
N ASN A 207 8.79 -4.38 26.54
CA ASN A 207 8.87 -5.80 26.25
C ASN A 207 7.46 -6.42 26.35
N ARG A 208 6.64 -6.20 25.31
CA ARG A 208 5.26 -6.70 25.27
C ARG A 208 4.98 -7.30 23.91
N VAL A 209 4.31 -8.42 23.90
CA VAL A 209 3.92 -9.14 22.68
C VAL A 209 2.42 -9.40 22.66
N LEU A 210 1.88 -9.52 21.46
CA LEU A 210 0.53 -10.00 21.18
C LEU A 210 0.64 -11.47 20.79
N ALA A 211 -0.13 -12.35 21.47
CA ALA A 211 -0.31 -13.75 21.11
C ALA A 211 -1.75 -13.95 20.62
N GLU A 212 -1.94 -14.61 19.50
CA GLU A 212 -3.25 -14.88 18.89
C GLU A 212 -3.36 -16.34 18.50
N THR A 213 -4.57 -16.93 18.65
CA THR A 213 -4.82 -18.26 18.09
C THR A 213 -4.81 -18.20 16.55
N VAL A 214 -4.38 -19.27 15.92
CA VAL A 214 -4.52 -19.42 14.47
C VAL A 214 -5.98 -19.74 14.15
N VAL A 215 -6.62 -18.90 13.37
CA VAL A 215 -7.97 -19.19 12.82
C VAL A 215 -7.79 -20.08 11.60
N GLU A 216 -8.51 -21.21 11.58
CA GLU A 216 -8.59 -22.06 10.40
C GLU A 216 -9.48 -21.38 9.36
N ALA A 217 -8.87 -20.53 8.53
CA ALA A 217 -9.56 -19.84 7.46
C ALA A 217 -9.52 -20.64 6.17
N ASP A 218 -10.63 -20.66 5.44
CA ASP A 218 -10.67 -21.23 4.08
C ASP A 218 -9.87 -20.36 3.12
N TYR A 219 -9.92 -19.05 3.33
CA TYR A 219 -9.14 -18.04 2.59
C TYR A 219 -9.07 -16.71 3.34
N GLU A 220 -8.10 -15.91 2.93
CA GLU A 220 -7.93 -14.53 3.38
C GLU A 220 -8.35 -13.56 2.28
N ILE A 221 -8.93 -12.42 2.68
CA ILE A 221 -9.28 -11.34 1.75
C ILE A 221 -8.80 -9.98 2.26
N THR A 222 -8.57 -9.10 1.32
CA THR A 222 -8.56 -7.66 1.55
C THR A 222 -9.82 -7.05 0.97
N LEU A 223 -10.59 -6.33 1.79
CA LEU A 223 -11.71 -5.52 1.34
C LEU A 223 -11.30 -4.05 1.28
N LEU A 224 -10.98 -3.56 0.07
CA LEU A 224 -10.70 -2.14 -0.12
C LEU A 224 -11.97 -1.33 0.12
N THR A 225 -11.89 -0.47 1.12
CA THR A 225 -13.00 0.36 1.58
C THR A 225 -12.62 1.83 1.46
N ILE A 226 -13.40 2.60 0.72
CA ILE A 226 -13.13 4.01 0.48
C ILE A 226 -14.09 4.85 1.33
N ARG A 227 -13.53 5.71 2.17
CA ARG A 227 -14.32 6.65 2.97
C ARG A 227 -14.24 8.04 2.36
N THR A 228 -15.39 8.56 1.98
CA THR A 228 -15.56 9.90 1.37
C THR A 228 -16.45 10.78 2.24
N THR A 229 -16.62 12.03 1.84
CA THR A 229 -17.63 12.92 2.40
C THR A 229 -18.73 13.14 1.37
N GLY A 230 -19.89 12.59 1.64
CA GLY A 230 -21.10 12.79 0.82
C GLY A 230 -21.91 14.01 1.29
N PRO A 231 -23.02 14.34 0.60
CA PRO A 231 -23.89 15.48 0.95
C PRO A 231 -24.50 15.37 2.35
N THR A 232 -24.70 14.16 2.86
CA THR A 232 -25.33 13.88 4.16
C THR A 232 -24.33 13.46 5.24
N GLY A 233 -23.03 13.56 4.96
CA GLY A 233 -21.95 13.15 5.88
C GLY A 233 -21.05 12.09 5.28
N PRO A 234 -20.29 11.34 6.11
CA PRO A 234 -19.40 10.30 5.64
C PRO A 234 -20.13 9.21 4.84
N ALA A 235 -19.53 8.80 3.72
CA ALA A 235 -20.02 7.73 2.89
C ALA A 235 -18.92 6.67 2.70
N LEU A 236 -19.32 5.39 2.60
CA LEU A 236 -18.42 4.27 2.38
C LEU A 236 -18.73 3.61 1.03
N HIS A 237 -17.67 3.26 0.33
CA HIS A 237 -17.72 2.51 -0.92
C HIS A 237 -16.81 1.28 -0.78
N PHE A 238 -17.25 0.14 -1.28
CA PHE A 238 -16.52 -1.13 -1.18
C PHE A 238 -16.16 -1.61 -2.58
N CYS A 239 -14.90 -1.99 -2.77
CA CYS A 239 -14.51 -2.72 -3.97
C CYS A 239 -14.96 -4.19 -3.87
N GLU A 240 -14.92 -4.91 -4.98
CA GLU A 240 -15.03 -6.37 -4.94
C GLU A 240 -13.89 -6.95 -4.09
N PRO A 241 -14.15 -8.01 -3.30
CA PRO A 241 -13.14 -8.62 -2.44
C PRO A 241 -11.91 -9.09 -3.22
N ILE A 242 -10.73 -8.88 -2.64
CA ILE A 242 -9.46 -9.32 -3.21
C ILE A 242 -8.96 -10.52 -2.42
N GLY A 243 -8.85 -11.69 -3.07
CA GLY A 243 -8.15 -12.83 -2.53
C GLY A 243 -6.65 -12.67 -2.72
N HIS A 244 -5.86 -13.17 -1.79
CA HIS A 244 -4.41 -13.05 -1.88
C HIS A 244 -3.69 -14.25 -1.27
N ARG A 245 -2.40 -14.33 -1.54
CA ARG A 245 -1.50 -15.32 -0.99
C ARG A 245 -0.19 -14.66 -0.60
N GLU A 246 0.14 -14.78 0.67
CA GLU A 246 1.27 -14.11 1.31
C GLU A 246 2.11 -15.11 2.13
N PRO A 247 2.80 -16.06 1.47
CA PRO A 247 3.72 -16.94 2.18
C PRO A 247 4.80 -16.08 2.86
N ASP A 248 5.11 -16.37 4.11
CA ASP A 248 6.11 -15.64 4.90
C ASP A 248 5.85 -14.12 5.03
N GLY A 249 4.64 -13.69 4.69
CA GLY A 249 4.24 -12.33 4.90
C GLY A 249 4.48 -11.34 3.76
N ASP A 250 5.02 -11.77 2.64
CA ASP A 250 5.12 -10.97 1.43
C ASP A 250 4.01 -11.33 0.45
N LEU A 251 3.37 -10.33 -0.14
CA LEU A 251 2.40 -10.55 -1.18
C LEU A 251 3.08 -11.22 -2.38
N VAL A 252 2.71 -12.46 -2.67
CA VAL A 252 3.16 -13.14 -3.89
C VAL A 252 2.12 -13.04 -4.98
N GLU A 253 0.85 -13.20 -4.65
CA GLU A 253 -0.24 -13.21 -5.63
C GLU A 253 -1.50 -12.59 -5.02
N ALA A 254 -2.20 -11.72 -5.78
CA ALA A 254 -3.56 -11.29 -5.46
C ALA A 254 -4.45 -11.38 -6.69
N TRP A 255 -5.74 -11.58 -6.47
CA TRP A 255 -6.75 -11.67 -7.54
C TRP A 255 -8.08 -11.05 -7.13
N GLN A 256 -8.83 -10.59 -8.12
CA GLN A 256 -10.14 -9.96 -7.94
C GLN A 256 -11.10 -10.39 -9.07
N PRO A 257 -12.36 -10.76 -8.73
CA PRO A 257 -12.91 -10.85 -7.39
C PRO A 257 -12.59 -12.18 -6.69
N GLN A 258 -12.47 -12.18 -5.37
CA GLN A 258 -12.57 -13.40 -4.58
C GLN A 258 -14.04 -13.75 -4.42
N GLN A 259 -14.42 -14.96 -4.82
CA GLN A 259 -15.79 -15.43 -4.63
C GLN A 259 -16.05 -15.70 -3.14
N MET A 260 -17.19 -15.20 -2.67
CA MET A 260 -17.67 -15.34 -1.29
C MET A 260 -19.15 -15.68 -1.30
N SER A 261 -19.66 -16.28 -0.23
CA SER A 261 -21.10 -16.33 -0.01
C SER A 261 -21.67 -14.93 0.22
N ALA A 262 -22.93 -14.72 -0.05
CA ALA A 262 -23.58 -13.45 0.22
C ALA A 262 -23.52 -13.08 1.70
N ALA A 263 -23.68 -14.06 2.60
CA ALA A 263 -23.60 -13.84 4.05
C ALA A 263 -22.21 -13.41 4.49
N ALA A 264 -21.14 -14.07 4.00
CA ALA A 264 -19.77 -13.70 4.31
C ALA A 264 -19.43 -12.31 3.74
N LEU A 265 -19.89 -11.95 2.53
CA LEU A 265 -19.67 -10.63 1.93
C LEU A 265 -20.34 -9.52 2.74
N ASP A 266 -21.58 -9.74 3.20
CA ASP A 266 -22.28 -8.76 4.03
C ASP A 266 -21.62 -8.60 5.40
N ALA A 267 -21.16 -9.71 6.02
CA ALA A 267 -20.37 -9.67 7.25
C ALA A 267 -19.05 -8.91 7.06
N ALA A 268 -18.32 -9.17 5.98
CA ALA A 268 -17.09 -8.46 5.63
C ALA A 268 -17.30 -6.95 5.49
N LYS A 269 -18.33 -6.52 4.75
CA LYS A 269 -18.70 -5.11 4.59
C LYS A 269 -19.08 -4.47 5.93
N SER A 270 -19.82 -5.18 6.78
CA SER A 270 -20.20 -4.71 8.11
C SER A 270 -18.98 -4.47 9.01
N ILE A 271 -18.04 -5.42 9.05
CA ILE A 271 -16.78 -5.30 9.80
C ILE A 271 -15.98 -4.10 9.28
N ALA A 272 -15.77 -4.04 7.96
CA ALA A 272 -15.01 -2.96 7.33
C ALA A 272 -15.64 -1.58 7.58
N ALA A 273 -16.97 -1.46 7.50
CA ALA A 273 -17.66 -0.22 7.78
C ALA A 273 -17.42 0.27 9.21
N ARG A 274 -17.45 -0.62 10.19
CA ARG A 274 -17.29 -0.28 11.62
C ARG A 274 -15.88 0.17 11.91
N ILE A 275 -14.85 -0.57 11.48
CA ILE A 275 -13.46 -0.20 11.74
C ILE A 275 -13.06 1.07 11.00
N VAL A 276 -13.44 1.24 9.72
CA VAL A 276 -13.10 2.42 8.92
C VAL A 276 -13.79 3.68 9.46
N ASN A 277 -15.04 3.58 9.94
CA ASN A 277 -15.71 4.71 10.59
C ASN A 277 -15.06 5.07 11.93
N ALA A 278 -14.60 4.10 12.71
CA ALA A 278 -13.90 4.37 13.98
C ALA A 278 -12.54 5.03 13.76
N LEU A 279 -11.81 4.66 12.70
CA LEU A 279 -10.56 5.32 12.32
C LEU A 279 -10.80 6.74 11.80
N GLY A 280 -11.84 6.94 10.99
CA GLY A 280 -12.19 8.24 10.44
C GLY A 280 -11.24 8.73 9.34
N GLY A 281 -11.39 10.01 8.97
CA GLY A 281 -10.66 10.60 7.83
C GLY A 281 -11.28 10.22 6.48
N ARG A 282 -10.75 10.79 5.40
CA ARG A 282 -11.08 10.42 4.01
C ARG A 282 -9.91 9.62 3.42
N GLY A 283 -10.20 8.72 2.52
CA GLY A 283 -9.18 7.92 1.85
C GLY A 283 -9.60 6.48 1.64
N LEU A 284 -8.67 5.68 1.21
CA LEU A 284 -8.79 4.24 1.04
C LEU A 284 -8.26 3.53 2.29
N PHE A 285 -8.89 2.41 2.62
CA PHE A 285 -8.52 1.51 3.72
C PHE A 285 -8.52 0.08 3.19
N GLY A 286 -7.43 -0.63 3.38
CA GLY A 286 -7.36 -2.08 3.14
C GLY A 286 -7.72 -2.82 4.42
N VAL A 287 -8.89 -3.45 4.47
CA VAL A 287 -9.34 -4.23 5.63
C VAL A 287 -9.05 -5.70 5.36
N GLU A 288 -8.16 -6.30 6.14
CA GLU A 288 -7.79 -7.71 6.05
C GLU A 288 -8.72 -8.56 6.90
N LEU A 289 -9.27 -9.61 6.31
CA LEU A 289 -10.28 -10.47 6.91
C LEU A 289 -9.95 -11.94 6.63
N LEU A 290 -10.19 -12.77 7.65
CA LEU A 290 -10.13 -14.22 7.56
C LEU A 290 -11.55 -14.77 7.39
N VAL A 291 -11.75 -15.70 6.47
CA VAL A 291 -13.08 -16.24 6.16
C VAL A 291 -13.09 -17.75 6.33
N HIS A 292 -14.07 -18.25 7.11
CA HIS A 292 -14.35 -19.66 7.28
C HIS A 292 -15.85 -19.90 7.08
N GLY A 293 -16.23 -20.47 5.95
CA GLY A 293 -17.64 -20.59 5.56
C GLY A 293 -18.30 -19.21 5.45
N ASP A 294 -19.31 -18.97 6.29
CA ASP A 294 -19.99 -17.66 6.40
C ASP A 294 -19.43 -16.79 7.54
N GLU A 295 -18.53 -17.30 8.34
CA GLU A 295 -17.90 -16.58 9.45
C GLU A 295 -16.73 -15.73 8.91
N VAL A 296 -16.66 -14.48 9.35
CA VAL A 296 -15.65 -13.52 8.96
C VAL A 296 -15.02 -12.89 10.19
N TYR A 297 -13.70 -12.93 10.27
CA TYR A 297 -12.91 -12.40 11.37
C TYR A 297 -12.05 -11.24 10.91
N PHE A 298 -12.04 -10.17 11.70
CA PHE A 298 -11.11 -9.04 11.49
C PHE A 298 -9.69 -9.48 11.83
N SER A 299 -8.79 -9.29 10.88
CA SER A 299 -7.35 -9.55 11.03
C SER A 299 -6.57 -8.26 11.26
N ASP A 300 -6.58 -7.34 10.29
CA ASP A 300 -5.85 -6.08 10.37
C ASP A 300 -6.50 -5.01 9.48
N VAL A 301 -6.02 -3.77 9.58
CA VAL A 301 -6.42 -2.68 8.70
C VAL A 301 -5.23 -1.77 8.39
N ARG A 302 -5.04 -1.47 7.12
CA ARG A 302 -4.08 -0.48 6.65
C ARG A 302 -4.82 0.75 6.13
N THR A 303 -4.28 1.92 6.44
CA THR A 303 -4.77 3.20 5.91
C THR A 303 -3.93 3.61 4.70
N GLY A 304 -4.57 3.88 3.57
CA GLY A 304 -3.90 4.15 2.28
C GLY A 304 -3.88 2.92 1.36
N PRO A 305 -3.19 3.01 0.22
CA PRO A 305 -3.03 1.91 -0.73
C PRO A 305 -2.45 0.65 -0.09
N HIS A 306 -2.93 -0.50 -0.52
CA HIS A 306 -2.60 -1.81 0.02
C HIS A 306 -1.95 -2.69 -1.05
N ASP A 307 -0.92 -3.47 -0.68
CA ASP A 307 -0.19 -4.30 -1.65
C ASP A 307 -1.10 -5.24 -2.47
N THR A 308 -2.14 -5.80 -1.84
CA THR A 308 -3.14 -6.63 -2.53
C THR A 308 -3.96 -5.84 -3.53
N GLY A 309 -4.15 -4.53 -3.28
CA GLY A 309 -4.87 -3.61 -4.15
C GLY A 309 -4.18 -3.31 -5.48
N LEU A 310 -2.91 -3.70 -5.65
CA LEU A 310 -2.19 -3.60 -6.93
C LEU A 310 -2.93 -4.26 -8.09
N VAL A 311 -3.75 -5.28 -7.83
CA VAL A 311 -4.60 -5.90 -8.85
C VAL A 311 -5.56 -4.90 -9.50
N THR A 312 -6.00 -3.88 -8.75
CA THR A 312 -6.94 -2.84 -9.22
C THR A 312 -6.37 -1.98 -10.34
N LEU A 313 -5.04 -1.97 -10.54
CA LEU A 313 -4.41 -1.29 -11.68
C LEU A 313 -4.96 -1.76 -13.02
N ARG A 314 -5.50 -2.97 -13.09
CA ARG A 314 -6.07 -3.54 -14.33
C ARG A 314 -7.49 -4.10 -14.17
N SER A 315 -7.88 -4.53 -12.98
CA SER A 315 -9.21 -5.11 -12.74
C SER A 315 -10.32 -4.08 -12.60
N GLN A 316 -10.01 -2.83 -12.23
CA GLN A 316 -10.97 -1.77 -11.97
C GLN A 316 -10.83 -0.57 -12.91
N ARG A 317 -11.92 0.19 -13.04
CA ARG A 317 -11.93 1.46 -13.76
C ARG A 317 -11.07 2.52 -13.08
N LEU A 318 -11.11 2.56 -11.75
CA LEU A 318 -10.26 3.38 -10.91
C LEU A 318 -9.40 2.46 -10.05
N SER A 319 -8.09 2.58 -10.17
CA SER A 319 -7.16 1.88 -9.31
C SER A 319 -7.29 2.35 -7.85
N GLU A 320 -6.80 1.57 -6.92
CA GLU A 320 -6.76 1.96 -5.50
C GLU A 320 -6.09 3.33 -5.28
N PHE A 321 -5.07 3.67 -6.07
CA PHE A 321 -4.38 4.95 -6.02
C PHE A 321 -5.28 6.10 -6.46
N GLU A 322 -6.04 5.92 -7.54
CA GLU A 322 -7.00 6.91 -8.02
C GLU A 322 -8.18 7.05 -7.07
N LEU A 323 -8.65 5.96 -6.48
CA LEU A 323 -9.69 5.97 -5.44
C LEU A 323 -9.22 6.74 -4.20
N HIS A 324 -7.97 6.49 -3.74
CA HIS A 324 -7.39 7.17 -2.59
C HIS A 324 -7.22 8.67 -2.86
N ALA A 325 -6.62 9.04 -3.99
CA ALA A 325 -6.43 10.43 -4.38
C ALA A 325 -7.78 11.17 -4.51
N ARG A 326 -8.78 10.57 -5.14
CA ARG A 326 -10.13 11.17 -5.26
C ARG A 326 -10.79 11.36 -3.90
N ALA A 327 -10.73 10.37 -3.03
CA ALA A 327 -11.31 10.46 -1.68
C ALA A 327 -10.67 11.58 -0.86
N ILE A 328 -9.34 11.69 -0.86
CA ILE A 328 -8.58 12.77 -0.20
C ILE A 328 -9.02 14.14 -0.73
N LEU A 329 -9.12 14.29 -2.05
CA LEU A 329 -9.49 15.54 -2.69
C LEU A 329 -11.00 15.87 -2.59
N GLY A 330 -11.81 15.01 -1.96
CA GLY A 330 -13.26 15.18 -1.84
C GLY A 330 -14.00 15.01 -3.17
N LEU A 331 -13.42 14.28 -4.12
CA LEU A 331 -14.02 13.96 -5.41
C LEU A 331 -14.85 12.68 -5.34
N GLN A 332 -15.79 12.52 -6.27
CA GLN A 332 -16.58 11.29 -6.37
C GLN A 332 -15.73 10.09 -6.75
N VAL A 333 -16.07 8.96 -6.18
CA VAL A 333 -15.45 7.66 -6.45
C VAL A 333 -16.50 6.67 -6.97
N ASP A 334 -16.05 5.68 -7.72
CA ASP A 334 -16.81 4.48 -8.03
C ASP A 334 -15.88 3.26 -7.96
N THR A 335 -16.45 2.11 -7.62
CA THR A 335 -15.72 0.86 -7.40
C THR A 335 -16.03 -0.16 -8.51
N ILE A 336 -16.23 0.32 -9.74
CA ILE A 336 -16.59 -0.51 -10.87
C ILE A 336 -15.41 -1.40 -11.27
N MET A 337 -15.58 -2.70 -11.13
CA MET A 337 -14.70 -3.70 -11.70
C MET A 337 -14.94 -3.82 -13.21
N ILE A 338 -13.88 -3.82 -14.02
CA ILE A 338 -13.96 -3.90 -15.47
C ILE A 338 -13.83 -5.36 -15.93
N SER A 339 -12.94 -6.09 -15.29
CA SER A 339 -12.64 -7.49 -15.63
C SER A 339 -12.04 -8.21 -14.43
N PRO A 340 -12.25 -9.52 -14.26
CA PRO A 340 -11.45 -10.30 -13.36
C PRO A 340 -9.96 -10.13 -13.65
N GLY A 341 -9.14 -9.99 -12.60
CA GLY A 341 -7.73 -9.73 -12.75
C GLY A 341 -6.88 -10.43 -11.70
N ALA A 342 -5.58 -10.51 -11.97
CA ALA A 342 -4.59 -10.99 -11.03
C ALA A 342 -3.30 -10.17 -11.11
N VAL A 343 -2.55 -10.18 -10.04
CA VAL A 343 -1.20 -9.60 -9.91
C VAL A 343 -0.28 -10.62 -9.25
N GLU A 344 0.95 -10.70 -9.71
CA GLU A 344 2.03 -11.44 -9.05
C GLU A 344 3.22 -10.51 -8.86
N VAL A 345 3.78 -10.50 -7.64
CA VAL A 345 4.92 -9.66 -7.26
C VAL A 345 6.18 -10.52 -7.21
N THR A 346 7.27 -10.02 -7.79
CA THR A 346 8.58 -10.67 -7.73
C THR A 346 9.49 -9.91 -6.77
N TYR A 347 10.14 -10.65 -5.88
CA TYR A 347 11.09 -10.11 -4.90
C TYR A 347 12.51 -10.57 -5.21
N ALA A 348 13.50 -9.76 -4.83
CA ALA A 348 14.90 -10.18 -4.82
C ALA A 348 15.08 -11.30 -3.80
N GLY A 349 15.77 -12.37 -4.20
CA GLY A 349 16.23 -13.39 -3.25
C GLY A 349 17.42 -12.88 -2.43
N ALA A 350 17.73 -13.56 -1.32
CA ALA A 350 18.90 -13.24 -0.49
C ALA A 350 20.24 -13.36 -1.27
N GLU A 351 20.25 -14.10 -2.37
CA GLU A 351 21.42 -14.32 -3.24
C GLU A 351 21.30 -13.61 -4.60
N SER A 352 20.25 -12.79 -4.81
CA SER A 352 20.09 -12.08 -6.10
C SER A 352 21.13 -10.96 -6.18
N ALA A 353 22.23 -11.23 -6.89
CA ALA A 353 23.14 -10.19 -7.34
C ALA A 353 22.40 -9.27 -8.33
N PRO A 354 22.71 -7.96 -8.37
CA PRO A 354 22.22 -7.12 -9.45
C PRO A 354 22.64 -7.74 -10.78
N VAL A 355 21.70 -8.17 -11.58
CA VAL A 355 22.01 -8.63 -12.93
C VAL A 355 22.14 -7.38 -13.79
N ASP A 356 23.35 -7.10 -14.24
CA ASP A 356 23.61 -6.05 -15.24
C ASP A 356 23.11 -6.55 -16.59
N ILE A 357 21.82 -6.34 -16.86
CA ILE A 357 21.20 -6.75 -18.11
C ILE A 357 21.33 -5.60 -19.09
N ALA A 358 21.97 -5.87 -20.23
CA ALA A 358 22.03 -4.91 -21.31
C ALA A 358 20.62 -4.42 -21.69
N PRO A 359 20.43 -3.11 -21.93
CA PRO A 359 19.09 -2.51 -22.20
C PRO A 359 18.31 -3.22 -23.31
N GLU A 360 19.00 -3.73 -24.35
CA GLU A 360 18.38 -4.49 -25.43
C GLU A 360 17.76 -5.81 -24.95
N ASN A 361 18.36 -6.46 -23.96
CA ASN A 361 17.84 -7.71 -23.39
C ASN A 361 16.59 -7.45 -22.54
N VAL A 362 16.52 -6.31 -21.82
CA VAL A 362 15.33 -5.91 -21.09
C VAL A 362 14.14 -5.76 -22.04
N ASN A 363 14.33 -5.08 -23.17
CA ASN A 363 13.27 -4.90 -24.16
C ASN A 363 12.81 -6.24 -24.77
N ALA A 364 13.72 -7.17 -25.03
CA ALA A 364 13.35 -8.48 -25.55
C ALA A 364 12.53 -9.29 -24.55
N VAL A 365 12.93 -9.29 -23.27
CA VAL A 365 12.17 -9.97 -22.20
C VAL A 365 10.80 -9.33 -22.00
N LEU A 366 10.71 -8.00 -22.01
CA LEU A 366 9.43 -7.29 -21.92
C LEU A 366 8.50 -7.61 -23.10
N ALA A 367 9.05 -7.67 -24.33
CA ALA A 367 8.28 -8.04 -25.51
C ALA A 367 7.71 -9.47 -25.39
N ASP A 368 8.53 -10.42 -24.93
CA ASP A 368 8.08 -11.80 -24.67
C ASP A 368 7.02 -11.87 -23.56
N ALA A 369 7.21 -11.14 -22.45
CA ALA A 369 6.30 -11.13 -21.32
C ALA A 369 4.94 -10.54 -21.74
N LEU A 370 4.94 -9.41 -22.43
CA LEU A 370 3.75 -8.70 -22.86
C LEU A 370 3.08 -9.30 -24.12
N ALA A 371 3.65 -10.35 -24.71
CA ALA A 371 2.97 -11.16 -25.71
C ALA A 371 1.82 -12.00 -25.12
N VAL A 372 1.76 -12.16 -23.79
CA VAL A 372 0.58 -12.74 -23.11
C VAL A 372 -0.59 -11.78 -23.22
N ALA A 373 -1.73 -12.27 -23.70
CA ALA A 373 -2.91 -11.44 -23.91
C ALA A 373 -3.40 -10.76 -22.61
N GLU A 374 -3.84 -9.51 -22.72
CA GLU A 374 -4.40 -8.71 -21.62
C GLU A 374 -3.46 -8.61 -20.40
N SER A 375 -2.16 -8.60 -20.62
CA SER A 375 -1.14 -8.50 -19.58
C SER A 375 -0.50 -7.11 -19.51
N ASP A 376 0.12 -6.85 -18.38
CA ASP A 376 0.92 -5.65 -18.12
C ASP A 376 2.04 -5.98 -17.12
N ALA A 377 3.04 -5.13 -17.04
CA ALA A 377 4.16 -5.27 -16.12
C ALA A 377 4.58 -3.92 -15.55
N ARG A 378 5.15 -3.96 -14.34
CA ARG A 378 5.86 -2.83 -13.74
C ARG A 378 7.22 -3.34 -13.27
N LEU A 379 8.27 -2.66 -13.70
CA LEU A 379 9.63 -2.89 -13.20
C LEU A 379 9.95 -1.84 -12.15
N PHE A 380 10.51 -2.29 -11.04
CA PHE A 380 10.91 -1.42 -9.95
C PHE A 380 12.42 -1.30 -9.93
N ASN A 381 12.89 -0.08 -10.03
CA ASN A 381 14.31 0.24 -9.90
C ASN A 381 14.51 0.99 -8.58
N ARG A 382 14.99 0.29 -7.57
CA ARG A 382 15.25 0.85 -6.25
C ARG A 382 16.74 1.01 -6.04
N PRO A 383 17.21 2.22 -5.74
CA PRO A 383 18.65 2.45 -5.53
C PRO A 383 19.18 1.90 -4.20
N ASP A 384 18.31 1.52 -3.26
CA ASP A 384 18.72 0.97 -1.97
C ASP A 384 18.87 -0.55 -2.05
N GLU A 385 20.12 -1.00 -2.22
CA GLU A 385 20.49 -2.43 -2.26
C GLU A 385 20.46 -3.10 -0.88
N THR A 386 20.23 -2.34 0.18
CA THR A 386 20.36 -2.82 1.57
C THR A 386 19.12 -3.56 2.09
N GLU A 387 17.97 -3.49 1.42
CA GLU A 387 16.80 -4.26 1.80
C GLU A 387 16.85 -5.68 1.25
N PRO A 388 16.90 -6.70 2.11
CA PRO A 388 17.09 -8.10 1.70
C PRO A 388 15.93 -8.68 0.87
N ARG A 389 14.73 -8.05 0.92
CA ARG A 389 13.52 -8.47 0.18
C ARG A 389 12.91 -7.28 -0.57
N ARG A 390 13.67 -6.70 -1.49
CA ARG A 390 13.15 -5.63 -2.34
C ARG A 390 12.24 -6.20 -3.43
N ARG A 391 11.18 -5.49 -3.76
CA ARG A 391 10.37 -5.79 -4.94
C ARG A 391 11.14 -5.45 -6.21
N LEU A 392 11.19 -6.39 -7.14
CA LEU A 392 11.84 -6.22 -8.43
C LEU A 392 10.87 -5.78 -9.51
N GLY A 393 9.62 -6.22 -9.39
CA GLY A 393 8.56 -5.86 -10.31
C GLY A 393 7.28 -6.62 -10.00
N LEU A 394 6.28 -6.35 -10.81
CA LEU A 394 5.01 -7.06 -10.79
C LEU A 394 4.52 -7.34 -12.20
N ALA A 395 3.80 -8.45 -12.34
CA ALA A 395 3.01 -8.82 -13.49
C ALA A 395 1.53 -8.64 -13.19
N LEU A 396 0.77 -8.17 -14.16
CA LEU A 396 -0.68 -7.98 -14.08
C LEU A 396 -1.33 -8.65 -15.29
N ALA A 397 -2.49 -9.21 -15.11
CA ALA A 397 -3.31 -9.67 -16.23
C ALA A 397 -4.80 -9.62 -15.89
N THR A 398 -5.63 -9.45 -16.92
CA THR A 398 -7.07 -9.63 -16.87
C THR A 398 -7.50 -10.80 -17.74
N ALA A 399 -8.70 -11.33 -17.49
CA ALA A 399 -9.27 -12.43 -18.27
C ALA A 399 -10.78 -12.50 -17.99
N PRO A 400 -11.55 -13.33 -18.74
CA PRO A 400 -12.97 -13.55 -18.46
C PRO A 400 -13.25 -14.15 -17.08
N ASP A 401 -12.27 -14.82 -16.46
CA ASP A 401 -12.35 -15.40 -15.12
C ASP A 401 -11.02 -15.30 -14.39
N VAL A 402 -11.08 -15.41 -13.05
CA VAL A 402 -9.93 -15.28 -12.16
C VAL A 402 -8.87 -16.36 -12.40
N THR A 403 -9.28 -17.61 -12.66
CA THR A 403 -8.35 -18.72 -12.89
C THR A 403 -7.49 -18.44 -14.10
N THR A 404 -8.10 -18.02 -15.20
CA THR A 404 -7.40 -17.64 -16.43
C THR A 404 -6.48 -16.42 -16.20
N ALA A 405 -6.94 -15.40 -15.44
CA ALA A 405 -6.12 -14.23 -15.11
C ALA A 405 -4.86 -14.63 -14.32
N ARG A 406 -5.00 -15.51 -13.31
CA ARG A 406 -3.90 -16.03 -12.51
C ARG A 406 -2.91 -16.85 -13.36
N ASP A 407 -3.40 -17.66 -14.29
CA ASP A 407 -2.53 -18.41 -15.19
C ASP A 407 -1.76 -17.49 -16.15
N ARG A 408 -2.38 -16.42 -16.64
CA ARG A 408 -1.72 -15.40 -17.47
C ARG A 408 -0.61 -14.70 -16.70
N VAL A 409 -0.89 -14.24 -15.49
CA VAL A 409 0.08 -13.56 -14.62
C VAL A 409 1.30 -14.44 -14.35
N ARG A 410 1.11 -15.73 -14.01
CA ARG A 410 2.22 -16.67 -13.78
C ARG A 410 3.11 -16.84 -15.02
N ARG A 411 2.50 -16.83 -16.21
CA ARG A 411 3.27 -16.88 -17.47
C ARG A 411 4.09 -15.62 -17.67
N VAL A 412 3.52 -14.44 -17.41
CA VAL A 412 4.25 -13.15 -17.49
C VAL A 412 5.38 -13.13 -16.49
N THR A 413 5.15 -13.47 -15.22
CA THR A 413 6.16 -13.55 -14.17
C THR A 413 7.28 -14.53 -14.54
N GLY A 414 6.92 -15.71 -15.08
CA GLY A 414 7.91 -16.71 -15.52
C GLY A 414 8.87 -16.18 -16.60
N VAL A 415 8.42 -15.26 -17.45
CA VAL A 415 9.28 -14.58 -18.43
C VAL A 415 10.09 -13.47 -17.79
N LEU A 416 9.46 -12.62 -16.95
CA LEU A 416 10.12 -11.49 -16.29
C LEU A 416 11.25 -11.92 -15.35
N ARG A 417 11.18 -13.12 -14.77
CA ARG A 417 12.27 -13.69 -13.93
C ARG A 417 13.62 -13.82 -14.64
N LYS A 418 13.66 -13.72 -15.98
CA LYS A 418 14.91 -13.64 -16.73
C LYS A 418 15.65 -12.31 -16.55
N LEU A 419 14.99 -11.30 -15.95
CA LEU A 419 15.57 -9.97 -15.70
C LEU A 419 16.34 -9.88 -14.37
N TRP A 420 16.26 -10.94 -13.53
CA TRP A 420 16.78 -10.90 -12.15
C TRP A 420 17.59 -12.12 -11.74
#